data_add282c703b294314734d0b0e4bcef4e
#
_entry.id   add282c703b294314734d0b0e4bcef4e
#
_cell.length_a   1.000
_cell.length_b   1.000
_cell.length_c   1.000
_cell.angle_alpha   90.00
_cell.angle_beta   90.00
_cell.angle_gamma   90.00
#
_symmetry.space_group_name_H-M   'P 1'
#
loop_
_entity.id
_entity.type
_entity.pdbx_description
1 polymer ?
#
loop_
_entity_poly.entity_id
_entity_poly.type
_entity_poly.pdbx_seq_one_letter_code
_entity_poly.pdbx_strand_id
1 'polypeptide(L)'
;VNLIWFVWGMVLLVSQGYLPLNPDGNIGQTCHQAFNTCISFMVNCNLQHYSGESGLTYFTQLFVIMLFQFITAATGMAAMAGIMNALSKKTTKTIGNFWDYLVLSSTRILLPLSLVVGCILITQGTPMGFDGKMEVTTLEGVEQTISQGPTAAVVPIKQLGTNGGGYFGVNSSHPLENPTYLSNM
;
A
#
# COMPACT_ATOMS: atom_id res chain seq x y z
N VAL A 1 17.46 -8.25 6.83
CA VAL A 1 16.60 -7.62 5.82
C VAL A 1 15.45 -6.87 6.49
N ASN A 2 14.64 -7.52 7.32
CA ASN A 2 13.48 -6.85 7.97
C ASN A 2 13.91 -5.64 8.82
N LEU A 3 15.05 -5.68 9.49
CA LEU A 3 15.57 -4.53 10.22
C LEU A 3 15.87 -3.33 9.30
N ILE A 4 16.38 -3.59 8.09
CA ILE A 4 16.63 -2.52 7.11
C ILE A 4 15.31 -1.87 6.68
N TRP A 5 14.30 -2.65 6.36
CA TRP A 5 12.96 -2.13 6.02
C TRP A 5 12.31 -1.38 7.17
N PHE A 6 12.47 -1.90 8.39
CA PHE A 6 11.98 -1.23 9.58
C PHE A 6 12.63 0.17 9.74
N VAL A 7 13.96 0.25 9.67
CA VAL A 7 14.68 1.53 9.77
C VAL A 7 14.27 2.46 8.62
N TRP A 8 14.17 1.94 7.38
CA TRP A 8 13.68 2.68 6.23
C TRP A 8 12.32 3.31 6.49
N GLY A 9 11.34 2.51 6.89
CA GLY A 9 9.98 2.99 7.18
C GLY A 9 9.94 4.00 8.31
N MET A 10 10.65 3.73 9.43
CA MET A 10 10.73 4.64 10.58
C MET A 10 11.28 6.00 10.18
N VAL A 11 12.41 6.03 9.48
CA VAL A 11 13.04 7.29 9.06
C VAL A 11 12.10 8.09 8.17
N LEU A 12 11.47 7.46 7.18
CA LEU A 12 10.59 8.15 6.24
C LEU A 12 9.31 8.66 6.91
N LEU A 13 8.67 7.85 7.77
CA LEU A 13 7.42 8.23 8.45
C LEU A 13 7.63 9.37 9.45
N VAL A 14 8.72 9.34 10.21
CA VAL A 14 9.02 10.42 11.18
C VAL A 14 9.43 11.71 10.46
N SER A 15 10.18 11.60 9.35
CA SER A 15 10.67 12.75 8.59
C SER A 15 9.76 13.21 7.44
N GLN A 16 8.58 12.62 7.27
CA GLN A 16 7.73 12.84 6.09
C GLN A 16 7.37 14.31 5.84
N GLY A 17 7.28 15.12 6.90
CA GLY A 17 6.98 16.55 6.77
C GLY A 17 8.04 17.36 5.99
N TYR A 18 9.27 16.85 5.90
CA TYR A 18 10.37 17.45 5.15
C TYR A 18 10.58 16.85 3.76
N LEU A 19 9.84 15.78 3.43
CA LEU A 19 9.99 15.07 2.17
C LEU A 19 9.15 15.70 1.06
N PRO A 20 9.51 15.49 -0.22
CA PRO A 20 8.71 15.95 -1.35
C PRO A 20 7.34 15.25 -1.41
N LEU A 21 6.48 15.70 -2.33
CA LEU A 21 5.13 15.17 -2.50
C LEU A 21 4.25 15.29 -1.24
N ASN A 22 4.33 16.45 -0.58
CA ASN A 22 3.53 16.81 0.58
C ASN A 22 2.74 18.11 0.33
N PRO A 23 1.80 18.13 -0.64
CA PRO A 23 1.05 19.34 -0.95
C PRO A 23 0.10 19.76 0.19
N ASP A 24 -0.32 18.80 1.01
CA ASP A 24 -1.26 19.02 2.12
C ASP A 24 -0.56 19.49 3.43
N GLY A 25 0.77 19.59 3.46
CA GLY A 25 1.51 20.01 4.63
C GLY A 25 1.44 19.04 5.82
N ASN A 26 1.25 17.75 5.56
CA ASN A 26 1.19 16.73 6.62
C ASN A 26 2.50 16.66 7.40
N ILE A 27 2.40 16.67 8.72
CA ILE A 27 3.55 16.61 9.62
C ILE A 27 4.10 15.19 9.77
N GLY A 28 5.32 15.05 10.31
CA GLY A 28 5.90 13.75 10.64
C GLY A 28 5.04 12.96 11.63
N GLN A 29 5.02 11.64 11.49
CA GLN A 29 4.38 10.79 12.49
C GLN A 29 5.17 10.80 13.79
N THR A 30 4.49 10.64 14.93
CA THR A 30 5.17 10.40 16.21
C THR A 30 5.92 9.08 16.16
N CYS A 31 7.00 8.93 16.93
CA CYS A 31 7.78 7.69 16.96
C CYS A 31 6.92 6.46 17.27
N HIS A 32 5.95 6.58 18.18
CA HIS A 32 5.04 5.47 18.50
C HIS A 32 4.16 5.08 17.34
N GLN A 33 3.59 6.06 16.62
CA GLN A 33 2.74 5.82 15.47
C GLN A 33 3.55 5.25 14.30
N ALA A 34 4.72 5.79 14.02
CA ALA A 34 5.62 5.28 12.98
C ALA A 34 6.06 3.85 13.26
N PHE A 35 6.39 3.52 14.54
CA PHE A 35 6.70 2.17 14.95
C PHE A 35 5.56 1.19 14.67
N ASN A 36 4.35 1.52 15.14
CA ASN A 36 3.17 0.68 14.91
C ASN A 36 2.86 0.52 13.42
N THR A 37 2.97 1.59 12.64
CA THR A 37 2.78 1.57 11.19
C THR A 37 3.80 0.64 10.53
N CYS A 38 5.09 0.79 10.83
CA CYS A 38 6.14 -0.05 10.26
C CYS A 38 5.91 -1.53 10.55
N ILE A 39 5.69 -1.88 11.81
CA ILE A 39 5.46 -3.29 12.19
C ILE A 39 4.22 -3.84 11.51
N SER A 40 3.11 -3.09 11.55
CA SER A 40 1.85 -3.53 10.96
C SER A 40 1.97 -3.84 9.47
N PHE A 41 2.61 -2.95 8.70
CA PHE A 41 2.80 -3.14 7.26
C PHE A 41 3.89 -4.17 6.91
N MET A 42 4.87 -4.36 7.77
CA MET A 42 5.91 -5.39 7.58
C MET A 42 5.43 -6.82 7.83
N VAL A 43 4.37 -7.00 8.59
CA VAL A 43 3.80 -8.34 8.88
C VAL A 43 2.50 -8.61 8.11
N ASN A 44 2.18 -7.80 7.13
CA ASN A 44 0.96 -7.90 6.31
C ASN A 44 -0.34 -7.80 7.12
N CYS A 45 -0.30 -7.14 8.27
CA CYS A 45 -1.49 -6.89 9.11
C CYS A 45 -2.23 -5.63 8.67
N ASN A 46 -1.47 -4.58 8.36
CA ASN A 46 -1.90 -3.28 7.84
C ASN A 46 -2.96 -2.56 8.68
N LEU A 47 -2.97 -2.79 9.98
CA LEU A 47 -3.75 -1.99 10.91
C LEU A 47 -3.19 -0.56 10.99
N GLN A 48 -4.09 0.40 10.82
CA GLN A 48 -3.79 1.82 10.89
C GLN A 48 -4.60 2.46 12.02
N HIS A 49 -3.92 3.23 12.88
CA HIS A 49 -4.54 4.00 13.97
C HIS A 49 -4.75 5.47 13.56
N TYR A 50 -4.74 5.74 12.27
CA TYR A 50 -4.87 7.06 11.65
C TYR A 50 -5.49 6.90 10.26
N SER A 51 -6.04 7.99 9.74
CA SER A 51 -6.48 8.06 8.35
C SER A 51 -5.27 8.35 7.45
N GLY A 52 -5.02 7.48 6.47
CA GLY A 52 -3.86 7.62 5.58
C GLY A 52 -3.87 8.92 4.77
N GLU A 53 -5.05 9.35 4.33
CA GLU A 53 -5.27 10.59 3.58
C GLU A 53 -4.94 11.88 4.34
N SER A 54 -4.90 11.82 5.67
CA SER A 54 -4.57 12.98 6.51
C SER A 54 -3.30 12.80 7.35
N GLY A 55 -2.88 11.56 7.57
CA GLY A 55 -1.73 11.23 8.41
C GLY A 55 -0.44 10.91 7.64
N LEU A 56 -0.52 10.75 6.32
CA LEU A 56 0.63 10.40 5.48
C LEU A 56 0.79 11.37 4.30
N THR A 57 2.03 11.61 3.90
CA THR A 57 2.34 12.30 2.65
C THR A 57 2.23 11.34 1.47
N TYR A 58 2.07 11.83 0.25
CA TYR A 58 2.06 10.97 -0.93
C TYR A 58 3.38 10.21 -1.10
N PHE A 59 4.50 10.83 -0.68
CA PHE A 59 5.79 10.16 -0.67
C PHE A 59 5.77 8.91 0.22
N THR A 60 5.32 9.02 1.45
CA THR A 60 5.26 7.87 2.38
C THR A 60 4.19 6.86 1.99
N GLN A 61 3.09 7.28 1.39
CA GLN A 61 2.10 6.35 0.82
C GLN A 61 2.71 5.44 -0.25
N LEU A 62 3.56 5.99 -1.14
CA LEU A 62 4.18 5.22 -2.23
C LEU A 62 5.41 4.44 -1.75
N PHE A 63 6.35 5.10 -1.03
CA PHE A 63 7.66 4.54 -0.70
C PHE A 63 7.73 3.79 0.63
N VAL A 64 6.69 3.85 1.45
CA VAL A 64 6.58 3.03 2.66
C VAL A 64 5.38 2.09 2.54
N ILE A 65 4.16 2.63 2.49
CA ILE A 65 2.95 1.83 2.55
C ILE A 65 2.85 0.87 1.35
N MET A 66 2.84 1.41 0.14
CA MET A 66 2.74 0.59 -1.09
C MET A 66 3.93 -0.37 -1.23
N LEU A 67 5.16 0.10 -0.97
CA LEU A 67 6.35 -0.74 -1.06
C LEU A 67 6.28 -1.93 -0.09
N PHE A 68 5.86 -1.69 1.16
CA PHE A 68 5.74 -2.77 2.14
C PHE A 68 4.65 -3.76 1.77
N GLN A 69 3.55 -3.31 1.18
CA GLN A 69 2.51 -4.19 0.66
C GLN A 69 3.03 -5.12 -0.44
N PHE A 70 3.87 -4.64 -1.34
CA PHE A 70 4.54 -5.49 -2.33
C PHE A 70 5.49 -6.51 -1.68
N ILE A 71 6.33 -6.06 -0.76
CA ILE A 71 7.33 -6.91 -0.10
C ILE A 71 6.66 -8.00 0.72
N THR A 72 5.64 -7.67 1.49
CA THR A 72 4.98 -8.64 2.38
C THR A 72 4.14 -9.65 1.60
N ALA A 73 3.43 -9.21 0.58
CA ALA A 73 2.71 -10.11 -0.32
C ALA A 73 3.65 -11.09 -1.04
N ALA A 74 4.75 -10.56 -1.61
CA ALA A 74 5.76 -11.40 -2.27
C ALA A 74 6.47 -12.36 -1.29
N THR A 75 6.66 -11.95 -0.04
CA THR A 75 7.22 -12.82 1.02
C THR A 75 6.31 -14.01 1.28
N GLY A 76 5.00 -13.79 1.39
CA GLY A 76 4.01 -14.85 1.53
C GLY A 76 4.01 -15.82 0.35
N MET A 77 4.03 -15.30 -0.88
CA MET A 77 4.11 -16.12 -2.09
C MET A 77 5.41 -16.93 -2.17
N ALA A 78 6.54 -16.33 -1.81
CA ALA A 78 7.84 -17.01 -1.82
C ALA A 78 7.91 -18.15 -0.78
N ALA A 79 7.36 -17.91 0.41
CA ALA A 79 7.26 -18.93 1.46
C ALA A 79 6.36 -20.10 1.01
N MET A 80 5.21 -19.78 0.42
CA MET A 80 4.28 -20.79 -0.13
C MET A 80 4.95 -21.62 -1.22
N ALA A 81 5.66 -21.00 -2.16
CA ALA A 81 6.38 -21.70 -3.22
C ALA A 81 7.42 -22.68 -2.67
N GLY A 82 8.15 -22.29 -1.62
CA GLY A 82 9.09 -23.17 -0.91
C GLY A 82 8.39 -24.39 -0.30
N ILE A 83 7.28 -24.19 0.41
CA ILE A 83 6.47 -25.25 1.00
C ILE A 83 5.94 -26.20 -0.08
N MET A 84 5.38 -25.66 -1.16
CA MET A 84 4.84 -26.46 -2.27
C MET A 84 5.91 -27.31 -2.95
N ASN A 85 7.13 -26.76 -3.14
CA ASN A 85 8.26 -27.51 -3.65
C ASN A 85 8.69 -28.65 -2.71
N ALA A 86 8.67 -28.41 -1.39
CA ALA A 86 9.00 -29.43 -0.40
C ALA A 86 7.98 -30.59 -0.40
N LEU A 87 6.69 -30.27 -0.53
CA LEU A 87 5.61 -31.26 -0.50
C LEU A 87 5.50 -32.04 -1.83
N SER A 88 5.76 -31.41 -2.97
CA SER A 88 5.59 -32.03 -4.30
C SER A 88 6.71 -32.99 -4.66
N LYS A 89 7.88 -32.89 -4.06
CA LYS A 89 9.06 -33.71 -4.42
C LYS A 89 9.30 -34.79 -3.36
N LYS A 90 9.34 -36.06 -3.79
CA LYS A 90 9.62 -37.19 -2.88
C LYS A 90 11.05 -37.16 -2.30
N THR A 91 12.01 -36.68 -3.09
CA THR A 91 13.41 -36.50 -2.67
C THR A 91 13.94 -35.22 -3.30
N THR A 92 14.36 -34.30 -2.47
CA THR A 92 14.98 -33.05 -2.92
C THR A 92 16.14 -32.66 -2.01
N LYS A 93 17.22 -32.16 -2.58
CA LYS A 93 18.34 -31.59 -1.81
C LYS A 93 18.10 -30.12 -1.44
N THR A 94 17.18 -29.42 -2.16
CA THR A 94 16.89 -28.01 -1.94
C THR A 94 15.41 -27.76 -2.18
N ILE A 95 14.81 -26.85 -1.40
CA ILE A 95 13.41 -26.42 -1.55
C ILE A 95 13.26 -25.21 -2.48
N GLY A 96 14.35 -24.77 -3.10
CA GLY A 96 14.41 -23.59 -3.96
C GLY A 96 15.11 -22.42 -3.28
N ASN A 97 15.11 -21.27 -3.95
CA ASN A 97 15.70 -20.03 -3.44
C ASN A 97 14.59 -19.03 -3.11
N PHE A 98 14.46 -18.70 -1.83
CA PHE A 98 13.47 -17.74 -1.34
C PHE A 98 13.56 -16.36 -2.04
N TRP A 99 14.78 -15.87 -2.26
CA TRP A 99 15.00 -14.57 -2.86
C TRP A 99 14.58 -14.52 -4.33
N ASP A 100 14.83 -15.58 -5.07
CA ASP A 100 14.38 -15.69 -6.46
C ASP A 100 12.85 -15.69 -6.52
N TYR A 101 12.20 -16.46 -5.65
CA TYR A 101 10.72 -16.47 -5.58
C TYR A 101 10.15 -15.12 -5.19
N LEU A 102 10.76 -14.42 -4.25
CA LEU A 102 10.33 -13.08 -3.82
C LEU A 102 10.43 -12.08 -4.97
N VAL A 103 11.55 -12.04 -5.68
CA VAL A 103 11.75 -11.14 -6.81
C VAL A 103 10.82 -11.49 -7.97
N LEU A 104 10.70 -12.77 -8.30
CA LEU A 104 9.81 -13.23 -9.38
C LEU A 104 8.33 -12.94 -9.06
N SER A 105 7.89 -13.19 -7.84
CA SER A 105 6.52 -12.88 -7.40
C SER A 105 6.23 -11.39 -7.50
N SER A 106 7.15 -10.55 -7.03
CA SER A 106 6.99 -9.09 -7.11
C SER A 106 6.94 -8.59 -8.55
N THR A 107 7.91 -9.01 -9.40
CA THR A 107 8.10 -8.41 -10.73
C THR A 107 7.26 -9.03 -11.83
N ARG A 108 6.93 -10.31 -11.74
CA ARG A 108 6.21 -11.04 -12.80
C ARG A 108 4.73 -11.28 -12.50
N ILE A 109 4.33 -11.19 -11.24
CA ILE A 109 2.94 -11.41 -10.84
C ILE A 109 2.34 -10.14 -10.27
N LEU A 110 2.82 -9.68 -9.12
CA LEU A 110 2.18 -8.59 -8.41
C LEU A 110 2.24 -7.26 -9.18
N LEU A 111 3.40 -6.88 -9.70
CA LEU A 111 3.58 -5.62 -10.40
C LEU A 111 2.74 -5.53 -11.69
N PRO A 112 2.78 -6.49 -12.63
CA PRO A 112 1.96 -6.42 -13.84
C PRO A 112 0.46 -6.41 -13.54
N LEU A 113 0.00 -7.25 -12.59
CA LEU A 113 -1.40 -7.29 -12.21
C LEU A 113 -1.83 -5.98 -11.53
N SER A 114 -0.99 -5.41 -10.65
CA SER A 114 -1.27 -4.12 -10.02
C SER A 114 -1.39 -2.99 -11.04
N LEU A 115 -0.56 -2.99 -12.08
CA LEU A 115 -0.67 -2.00 -13.15
C LEU A 115 -1.98 -2.14 -13.93
N VAL A 116 -2.38 -3.35 -14.28
CA VAL A 116 -3.64 -3.60 -14.98
C VAL A 116 -4.84 -3.18 -14.14
N VAL A 117 -4.88 -3.60 -12.87
CA VAL A 117 -5.96 -3.23 -11.94
C VAL A 117 -5.96 -1.71 -11.68
N GLY A 118 -4.79 -1.09 -11.53
CA GLY A 118 -4.68 0.36 -11.36
C GLY A 118 -5.25 1.14 -12.56
N CYS A 119 -4.94 0.72 -13.78
CA CYS A 119 -5.52 1.31 -14.98
C CYS A 119 -7.06 1.16 -15.01
N ILE A 120 -7.58 0.01 -14.62
CA ILE A 120 -9.03 -0.20 -14.52
C ILE A 120 -9.63 0.74 -13.47
N LEU A 121 -9.05 0.85 -12.28
CA LEU A 121 -9.53 1.73 -11.21
C LEU A 121 -9.55 3.20 -11.63
N ILE A 122 -8.52 3.67 -12.34
CA ILE A 122 -8.48 5.03 -12.88
C ILE A 122 -9.67 5.26 -13.83
N THR A 123 -9.98 4.31 -14.71
CA THR A 123 -11.15 4.43 -15.61
C THR A 123 -12.48 4.42 -14.87
N GLN A 124 -12.51 3.90 -13.65
CA GLN A 124 -13.70 3.89 -12.79
C GLN A 124 -13.83 5.14 -11.92
N GLY A 125 -12.84 6.04 -11.93
CA GLY A 125 -12.86 7.31 -11.21
C GLY A 125 -12.07 7.31 -9.88
N THR A 126 -11.25 6.28 -9.62
CA THR A 126 -10.31 6.30 -8.49
C THR A 126 -9.22 7.34 -8.74
N PRO A 127 -8.93 8.26 -7.81
CA PRO A 127 -7.94 9.30 -8.00
C PRO A 127 -6.53 8.75 -8.22
N MET A 128 -5.80 9.42 -9.12
CA MET A 128 -4.38 9.18 -9.35
C MET A 128 -3.69 10.50 -9.65
N GLY A 129 -3.55 11.33 -8.64
CA GLY A 129 -2.95 12.66 -8.74
C GLY A 129 -1.85 12.88 -7.71
N PHE A 130 -1.21 14.04 -7.80
CA PHE A 130 -0.24 14.54 -6.82
C PHE A 130 -0.60 15.95 -6.37
N ASP A 131 -1.77 16.43 -6.80
CA ASP A 131 -2.33 17.67 -6.35
C ASP A 131 -2.84 17.53 -4.91
N GLY A 132 -2.86 18.62 -4.18
CA GLY A 132 -3.36 18.63 -2.80
C GLY A 132 -4.86 18.33 -2.72
N LYS A 133 -5.37 18.35 -1.51
CA LYS A 133 -6.80 18.22 -1.23
C LYS A 133 -7.59 19.31 -1.94
N MET A 134 -8.75 18.94 -2.46
CA MET A 134 -9.68 19.85 -3.12
C MET A 134 -10.87 20.13 -2.19
N GLU A 135 -11.19 21.39 -2.03
CA GLU A 135 -12.40 21.81 -1.35
C GLU A 135 -13.58 21.81 -2.33
N VAL A 136 -14.62 21.12 -1.97
CA VAL A 136 -15.85 21.04 -2.76
C VAL A 136 -17.05 21.38 -1.87
N THR A 137 -18.03 22.07 -2.44
CA THR A 137 -19.29 22.31 -1.76
C THR A 137 -20.29 21.23 -2.18
N THR A 138 -20.82 20.51 -1.21
CA THR A 138 -21.86 19.50 -1.44
C THR A 138 -23.16 20.12 -1.93
N LEU A 139 -24.06 19.30 -2.47
CA LEU A 139 -25.41 19.77 -2.88
C LEU A 139 -26.20 20.36 -1.71
N GLU A 140 -25.87 20.00 -0.49
CA GLU A 140 -26.49 20.53 0.74
C GLU A 140 -25.83 21.84 1.23
N GLY A 141 -24.83 22.35 0.49
CA GLY A 141 -24.11 23.58 0.83
C GLY A 141 -23.05 23.44 1.91
N VAL A 142 -22.65 22.19 2.25
CA VAL A 142 -21.59 21.93 3.21
C VAL A 142 -20.23 21.84 2.49
N GLU A 143 -19.22 22.51 3.01
CA GLU A 143 -17.84 22.39 2.51
C GLU A 143 -17.23 21.04 2.92
N GLN A 144 -16.65 20.34 1.96
CA GLN A 144 -15.99 19.07 2.16
C GLN A 144 -14.63 19.06 1.49
N THR A 145 -13.61 18.56 2.19
CA THR A 145 -12.25 18.41 1.68
C THR A 145 -12.05 16.99 1.15
N ILE A 146 -11.71 16.89 -0.14
CA ILE A 146 -11.49 15.60 -0.82
C ILE A 146 -10.01 15.42 -1.14
N SER A 147 -9.43 14.30 -0.70
CA SER A 147 -8.05 13.91 -1.07
C SER A 147 -8.02 13.31 -2.47
N GLN A 148 -7.10 13.81 -3.31
CA GLN A 148 -6.93 13.39 -4.71
C GLN A 148 -5.58 12.71 -4.99
N GLY A 149 -4.91 12.23 -3.96
CA GLY A 149 -3.60 11.62 -4.10
C GLY A 149 -3.55 10.32 -4.91
N PRO A 150 -2.40 9.61 -4.90
CA PRO A 150 -2.15 8.45 -5.75
C PRO A 150 -2.86 7.17 -5.27
N THR A 151 -4.17 7.25 -5.05
CA THR A 151 -5.00 6.15 -4.54
C THR A 151 -4.97 4.95 -5.46
N ALA A 152 -5.11 5.16 -6.79
CA ALA A 152 -5.12 4.09 -7.76
C ALA A 152 -3.78 3.34 -7.91
N ALA A 153 -2.68 3.85 -7.37
CA ALA A 153 -1.42 3.12 -7.27
C ALA A 153 -1.38 2.19 -6.05
N VAL A 154 -1.99 2.60 -4.93
CA VAL A 154 -1.94 1.87 -3.66
C VAL A 154 -3.00 0.76 -3.59
N VAL A 155 -4.22 1.03 -4.04
CA VAL A 155 -5.35 0.10 -3.93
C VAL A 155 -5.11 -1.25 -4.63
N PRO A 156 -4.53 -1.34 -5.84
CA PRO A 156 -4.31 -2.62 -6.50
C PRO A 156 -3.47 -3.59 -5.69
N ILE A 157 -2.32 -3.16 -5.20
CA ILE A 157 -1.46 -4.04 -4.40
C ILE A 157 -2.07 -4.34 -3.03
N LYS A 158 -2.80 -3.39 -2.45
CA LYS A 158 -3.57 -3.62 -1.22
C LYS A 158 -4.52 -4.81 -1.37
N GLN A 159 -5.23 -4.91 -2.47
CA GLN A 159 -6.17 -6.00 -2.74
C GLN A 159 -5.48 -7.29 -3.18
N LEU A 160 -4.58 -7.22 -4.16
CA LEU A 160 -3.83 -8.38 -4.66
C LEU A 160 -2.95 -9.02 -3.59
N GLY A 161 -2.37 -8.21 -2.72
CA GLY A 161 -1.52 -8.65 -1.61
C GLY A 161 -2.26 -9.09 -0.36
N THR A 162 -3.59 -9.04 -0.35
CA THR A 162 -4.44 -9.32 0.84
C THR A 162 -4.09 -8.48 2.08
N ASN A 163 -3.62 -7.26 1.84
CA ASN A 163 -3.06 -6.39 2.87
C ASN A 163 -4.14 -5.79 3.80
N GLY A 164 -5.13 -5.11 3.24
CA GLY A 164 -6.25 -4.57 4.00
C GLY A 164 -6.16 -3.10 4.39
N GLY A 165 -5.04 -2.59 4.84
CA GLY A 165 -4.81 -1.16 5.11
C GLY A 165 -4.31 -0.42 3.89
N GLY A 166 -4.48 0.89 3.83
CA GLY A 166 -4.08 1.62 2.65
C GLY A 166 -4.26 3.13 2.69
N TYR A 167 -4.72 3.69 1.59
CA TYR A 167 -4.75 5.13 1.37
C TYR A 167 -5.75 5.83 2.29
N PHE A 168 -7.01 5.41 2.30
CA PHE A 168 -8.05 5.98 3.16
C PHE A 168 -8.21 5.20 4.47
N GLY A 169 -8.54 5.91 5.56
CA GLY A 169 -8.73 5.30 6.87
C GLY A 169 -9.86 4.28 6.94
N VAL A 170 -10.90 4.46 6.15
CA VAL A 170 -12.03 3.52 6.02
C VAL A 170 -11.82 2.45 4.95
N ASN A 171 -10.67 2.44 4.33
CA ASN A 171 -10.28 1.48 3.31
C ASN A 171 -11.26 1.40 2.13
N SER A 172 -11.53 0.22 1.64
CA SER A 172 -12.34 -0.03 0.44
C SER A 172 -13.81 0.38 0.56
N SER A 173 -14.28 0.79 1.74
CA SER A 173 -15.59 1.40 1.89
C SER A 173 -15.61 2.89 1.50
N HIS A 174 -14.44 3.50 1.29
CA HIS A 174 -14.36 4.88 0.83
C HIS A 174 -14.77 5.00 -0.64
N PRO A 175 -15.65 5.96 -1.00
CA PRO A 175 -16.15 6.10 -2.38
C PRO A 175 -15.05 6.32 -3.43
N LEU A 176 -13.92 6.91 -3.06
CA LEU A 176 -12.79 7.14 -3.97
C LEU A 176 -11.87 5.92 -4.12
N GLU A 177 -11.93 4.92 -3.24
CA GLU A 177 -11.25 3.64 -3.46
C GLU A 177 -12.13 2.67 -4.26
N ASN A 178 -13.45 2.78 -4.12
CA ASN A 178 -14.43 1.88 -4.69
C ASN A 178 -15.63 2.65 -5.24
N PRO A 179 -15.45 3.43 -6.33
CA PRO A 179 -16.49 4.34 -6.84
C PRO A 179 -17.61 3.64 -7.59
N THR A 180 -17.41 2.42 -8.10
CA THR A 180 -18.39 1.73 -8.96
C THR A 180 -18.55 0.25 -8.59
N TYR A 181 -19.61 -0.39 -9.10
CA TYR A 181 -19.78 -1.84 -8.95
C TYR A 181 -18.64 -2.63 -9.58
N LEU A 182 -18.06 -2.16 -10.68
CA LEU A 182 -16.94 -2.83 -11.33
C LEU A 182 -15.67 -2.75 -10.47
N SER A 183 -15.42 -1.63 -9.80
CA SER A 183 -14.28 -1.51 -8.89
C SER A 183 -14.43 -2.38 -7.64
N ASN A 184 -15.65 -2.79 -7.29
CA ASN A 184 -15.94 -3.63 -6.14
C ASN A 184 -15.80 -5.15 -6.43
N MET A 185 -15.60 -5.53 -7.68
CA MET A 185 -15.41 -6.92 -8.10
C MET A 185 -13.96 -7.37 -8.01
#